data_1f5703c1e2dd419942f91e52be9bc0d2
#
_entry.id   1f5703c1e2dd419942f91e52be9bc0d2
#
_cell.length_a   1.000
_cell.length_b   1.000
_cell.length_c   1.000
_cell.angle_alpha   90.00
_cell.angle_beta   90.00
_cell.angle_gamma   90.00
#
_symmetry.space_group_name_H-M   'P 1'
#
loop_
_entity.id
_entity.type
_entity.pdbx_description
1 polymer ?
#
loop_
_entity_poly.entity_id
_entity_poly.type
_entity_poly.pdbx_seq_one_letter_code
_entity_poly.pdbx_strand_id
1 'polypeptide(L)'
;TFPLQPAFSVTTNATQENLTEDADNTIVFGLEIFDTNGDFASNTFTAPVAGKYMITAKMVVAEIDHDGAYYAAFQIVSSNRDYSVNYSVRNFLQSQPELWTFQVAAVVDMDASDTAFVRYRESGPGASQTDVYNANSSGAQEQHQFTGYLLG
;
A
#
# COMPACT_ATOMS: atom_id res chain seq x y z
N THR A 1 24.93 -18.35 14.02
CA THR A 1 23.89 -17.92 13.07
C THR A 1 22.98 -16.93 13.77
N PHE A 2 22.93 -15.70 13.27
CA PHE A 2 21.88 -14.79 13.71
C PHE A 2 20.55 -15.36 13.25
N PRO A 3 19.52 -15.41 14.13
CA PRO A 3 18.19 -15.78 13.67
C PRO A 3 17.80 -14.83 12.53
N LEU A 4 17.19 -15.37 11.48
CA LEU A 4 16.71 -14.55 10.37
C LEU A 4 15.67 -13.57 10.90
N GLN A 5 16.01 -12.31 10.90
CA GLN A 5 15.10 -11.25 11.30
C GLN A 5 13.95 -11.19 10.31
N PRO A 6 12.69 -11.23 10.75
CA PRO A 6 11.55 -11.12 9.85
C PRO A 6 11.65 -9.85 8.98
N ALA A 7 11.61 -10.04 7.67
CA ALA A 7 11.66 -8.95 6.71
C ALA A 7 11.05 -9.38 5.38
N PHE A 8 10.31 -8.48 4.75
CA PHE A 8 9.72 -8.70 3.44
C PHE A 8 9.78 -7.44 2.58
N SER A 9 9.76 -7.63 1.29
CA SER A 9 9.57 -6.57 0.29
C SER A 9 8.82 -7.13 -0.90
N VAL A 10 7.73 -6.49 -1.26
CA VAL A 10 6.88 -6.88 -2.39
C VAL A 10 6.55 -5.67 -3.24
N THR A 11 6.25 -5.91 -4.51
CA THR A 11 5.85 -4.90 -5.49
C THR A 11 4.68 -5.40 -6.34
N THR A 12 4.10 -4.51 -7.14
CA THR A 12 3.05 -4.87 -8.09
C THR A 12 3.66 -5.49 -9.35
N ASN A 13 2.96 -6.42 -9.98
CA ASN A 13 3.34 -7.00 -11.27
C ASN A 13 2.35 -6.65 -12.40
N ALA A 14 1.27 -5.94 -12.09
CA ALA A 14 0.24 -5.50 -13.03
C ALA A 14 -0.44 -4.22 -12.52
N THR A 15 -1.04 -3.47 -13.42
CA THR A 15 -1.95 -2.38 -13.07
C THR A 15 -3.22 -2.96 -12.42
N GLN A 16 -3.64 -2.36 -11.30
CA GLN A 16 -4.94 -2.64 -10.69
C GLN A 16 -5.89 -1.53 -11.12
N GLU A 17 -6.77 -1.85 -12.06
CA GLU A 17 -7.59 -0.87 -12.76
C GLU A 17 -8.91 -0.57 -12.04
N ASN A 18 -9.39 0.65 -12.19
CA ASN A 18 -10.73 1.07 -11.80
C ASN A 18 -11.06 0.76 -10.34
N LEU A 19 -10.23 1.23 -9.41
CA LEU A 19 -10.48 1.07 -7.97
C LEU A 19 -11.87 1.61 -7.63
N THR A 20 -12.62 0.83 -6.87
CA THR A 20 -13.99 1.19 -6.51
C THR A 20 -13.99 2.41 -5.60
N GLU A 21 -14.60 3.49 -6.04
CA GLU A 21 -14.79 4.69 -5.23
C GLU A 21 -15.78 4.42 -4.10
N ASP A 22 -15.60 5.12 -3.00
CA ASP A 22 -16.37 4.95 -1.75
C ASP A 22 -16.29 3.56 -1.11
N ALA A 23 -15.28 2.79 -1.48
CA ALA A 23 -14.99 1.46 -0.96
C ALA A 23 -13.52 1.34 -0.55
N ASP A 24 -13.25 0.37 0.31
CA ASP A 24 -11.90 -0.01 0.70
C ASP A 24 -11.30 -0.94 -0.38
N ASN A 25 -10.22 -0.50 -1.02
CA ASN A 25 -9.53 -1.29 -2.02
C ASN A 25 -8.21 -1.81 -1.44
N THR A 26 -8.09 -3.12 -1.29
CA THR A 26 -6.81 -3.74 -0.94
C THR A 26 -5.87 -3.66 -2.13
N ILE A 27 -4.65 -3.19 -1.90
CA ILE A 27 -3.63 -3.11 -2.95
C ILE A 27 -3.01 -4.49 -3.17
N VAL A 28 -2.90 -4.86 -4.45
CA VAL A 28 -2.38 -6.16 -4.86
C VAL A 28 -0.89 -6.06 -5.16
N PHE A 29 -0.08 -6.84 -4.43
CA PHE A 29 1.35 -6.96 -4.63
C PHE A 29 1.65 -8.37 -5.17
N GLY A 30 1.71 -8.50 -6.48
CA GLY A 30 1.84 -9.78 -7.16
C GLY A 30 3.26 -10.28 -7.35
N LEU A 31 4.27 -9.50 -6.95
CA LEU A 31 5.68 -9.85 -7.11
C LEU A 31 6.44 -9.67 -5.79
N GLU A 32 7.00 -10.76 -5.31
CA GLU A 32 7.87 -10.77 -4.15
C GLU A 32 9.31 -10.46 -4.57
N ILE A 33 9.94 -9.48 -3.92
CA ILE A 33 11.37 -9.17 -4.05
C ILE A 33 12.15 -10.08 -3.10
N PHE A 34 11.73 -10.10 -1.85
CA PHE A 34 12.19 -11.07 -0.85
C PHE A 34 11.15 -11.20 0.28
N ASP A 35 11.14 -12.37 0.89
CA ASP A 35 10.42 -12.68 2.12
C ASP A 35 11.26 -13.67 2.92
N THR A 36 11.86 -13.21 4.00
CA THR A 36 12.90 -13.95 4.71
C THR A 36 12.39 -15.26 5.33
N ASN A 37 11.15 -15.27 5.78
CA ASN A 37 10.57 -16.42 6.50
C ASN A 37 9.29 -16.97 5.86
N GLY A 38 8.83 -16.41 4.74
CA GLY A 38 7.55 -16.77 4.15
C GLY A 38 6.36 -16.18 4.92
N ASP A 39 6.53 -14.95 5.44
CA ASP A 39 5.53 -14.29 6.29
C ASP A 39 4.55 -13.43 5.50
N PHE A 40 4.74 -13.30 4.17
CA PHE A 40 3.87 -12.54 3.29
C PHE A 40 3.08 -13.47 2.35
N ALA A 41 1.77 -13.38 2.40
CA ALA A 41 0.88 -14.14 1.51
C ALA A 41 -0.42 -13.38 1.28
N SER A 42 -1.01 -13.52 0.09
CA SER A 42 -2.32 -12.94 -0.24
C SER A 42 -2.41 -11.44 0.09
N ASN A 43 -1.39 -10.67 -0.31
CA ASN A 43 -1.24 -9.22 -0.08
C ASN A 43 -1.13 -8.80 1.38
N THR A 44 -0.86 -9.73 2.28
CA THR A 44 -0.85 -9.52 3.72
C THR A 44 0.44 -10.05 4.33
N PHE A 45 1.10 -9.22 5.13
CA PHE A 45 2.17 -9.64 6.02
C PHE A 45 1.58 -10.15 7.33
N THR A 46 2.09 -11.25 7.85
CA THR A 46 1.73 -11.81 9.16
C THR A 46 2.96 -11.83 10.06
N ALA A 47 2.90 -11.14 11.19
CA ALA A 47 4.03 -11.06 12.12
C ALA A 47 4.32 -12.45 12.73
N PRO A 48 5.51 -13.04 12.52
CA PRO A 48 5.83 -14.35 13.07
C PRO A 48 6.16 -14.29 14.56
N VAL A 49 6.56 -13.14 15.06
CA VAL A 49 6.87 -12.88 16.47
C VAL A 49 6.36 -11.52 16.90
N ALA A 50 6.09 -11.36 18.20
CA ALA A 50 5.73 -10.06 18.74
C ALA A 50 6.92 -9.09 18.68
N GLY A 51 6.65 -7.83 18.36
CA GLY A 51 7.67 -6.79 18.31
C GLY A 51 7.23 -5.52 17.60
N LYS A 52 8.18 -4.61 17.43
CA LYS A 52 7.97 -3.39 16.66
C LYS A 52 8.52 -3.56 15.24
N TYR A 53 7.67 -3.34 14.27
CA TYR A 53 8.01 -3.45 12.86
C TYR A 53 8.04 -2.09 12.22
N MET A 54 9.13 -1.78 11.49
CA MET A 54 9.09 -0.67 10.55
C MET A 54 8.39 -1.15 9.29
N ILE A 55 7.27 -0.55 8.97
CA ILE A 55 6.48 -0.90 7.78
C ILE A 55 6.35 0.35 6.90
N THR A 56 6.62 0.20 5.61
CA THR A 56 6.46 1.28 4.63
C THR A 56 5.69 0.80 3.41
N ALA A 57 4.88 1.68 2.86
CA ALA A 57 4.20 1.45 1.59
C ALA A 57 4.33 2.66 0.69
N LYS A 58 4.55 2.41 -0.60
CA LYS A 58 4.59 3.42 -1.66
C LYS A 58 3.77 2.92 -2.84
N MET A 59 3.00 3.82 -3.45
CA MET A 59 2.13 3.50 -4.55
C MET A 59 2.05 4.68 -5.53
N VAL A 60 2.06 4.38 -6.82
CA VAL A 60 1.75 5.35 -7.87
C VAL A 60 0.33 5.08 -8.36
N VAL A 61 -0.48 6.10 -8.41
CA VAL A 61 -1.82 6.06 -8.98
C VAL A 61 -1.91 6.95 -10.21
N ALA A 62 -2.80 6.59 -11.11
CA ALA A 62 -3.21 7.35 -12.26
C ALA A 62 -4.73 7.59 -12.22
N GLU A 63 -5.19 8.55 -13.01
CA GLU A 63 -6.60 8.79 -13.25
C GLU A 63 -7.44 9.10 -12.00
N ILE A 64 -6.83 9.70 -10.95
CA ILE A 64 -7.56 10.14 -9.77
C ILE A 64 -8.74 11.00 -10.18
N ASP A 65 -9.94 10.71 -9.66
CA ASP A 65 -11.15 11.51 -9.92
C ASP A 65 -11.04 12.89 -9.26
N HIS A 66 -10.29 13.80 -9.90
CA HIS A 66 -9.92 15.10 -9.36
C HIS A 66 -11.08 16.06 -9.18
N ASP A 67 -12.16 15.92 -9.92
CA ASP A 67 -13.34 16.78 -9.88
C ASP A 67 -14.50 16.15 -9.11
N GLY A 68 -14.53 14.84 -8.97
CA GLY A 68 -15.52 14.10 -8.21
C GLY A 68 -15.12 13.77 -6.78
N ALA A 69 -13.93 13.22 -6.61
CA ALA A 69 -13.50 12.73 -5.29
C ALA A 69 -13.27 13.85 -4.27
N TYR A 70 -13.72 13.62 -3.06
CA TYR A 70 -13.53 14.56 -1.93
C TYR A 70 -12.16 14.41 -1.31
N TYR A 71 -11.76 13.18 -1.01
CA TYR A 71 -10.45 12.85 -0.45
C TYR A 71 -9.97 11.48 -0.92
N ALA A 72 -8.66 11.28 -0.84
CA ALA A 72 -8.02 9.99 -0.98
C ALA A 72 -7.25 9.65 0.29
N ALA A 73 -7.30 8.39 0.71
CA ALA A 73 -6.59 7.85 1.86
C ALA A 73 -5.75 6.64 1.43
N PHE A 74 -4.46 6.69 1.71
CA PHE A 74 -3.54 5.58 1.51
C PHE A 74 -3.06 5.09 2.87
N GLN A 75 -3.19 3.79 3.15
CA GLN A 75 -3.12 3.29 4.51
C GLN A 75 -2.32 1.99 4.61
N ILE A 76 -1.55 1.88 5.69
CA ILE A 76 -1.15 0.59 6.25
C ILE A 76 -2.21 0.22 7.28
N VAL A 77 -2.89 -0.90 7.07
CA VAL A 77 -3.91 -1.44 7.98
C VAL A 77 -3.31 -2.60 8.75
N SER A 78 -3.20 -2.46 10.05
CA SER A 78 -2.75 -3.55 10.91
C SER A 78 -3.88 -4.10 11.77
N SER A 79 -3.68 -5.26 12.40
CA SER A 79 -4.64 -5.83 13.34
C SER A 79 -5.03 -4.87 14.44
N ASN A 80 -4.12 -3.98 14.84
CA ASN A 80 -4.30 -3.10 16.00
C ASN A 80 -4.72 -1.68 15.62
N ARG A 81 -4.28 -1.14 14.47
CA ARG A 81 -4.54 0.25 14.05
C ARG A 81 -4.29 0.45 12.57
N ASP A 82 -4.91 1.51 12.05
CA ASP A 82 -4.68 2.02 10.71
C ASP A 82 -3.73 3.23 10.75
N TYR A 83 -2.75 3.24 9.86
CA TYR A 83 -1.81 4.35 9.67
C TYR A 83 -2.09 4.96 8.30
N SER A 84 -2.56 6.21 8.28
CA SER A 84 -3.13 6.83 7.09
C SER A 84 -2.42 8.11 6.70
N VAL A 85 -2.24 8.29 5.40
CA VAL A 85 -2.02 9.61 4.78
C VAL A 85 -3.26 9.96 3.99
N ASN A 86 -3.76 11.20 4.20
CA ASN A 86 -5.01 11.65 3.60
C ASN A 86 -4.77 12.91 2.79
N TYR A 87 -5.43 13.00 1.64
CA TYR A 87 -5.34 14.14 0.73
C TYR A 87 -6.75 14.62 0.37
N SER A 88 -6.94 15.93 0.40
CA SER A 88 -8.16 16.56 -0.12
C SER A 88 -8.04 16.68 -1.63
N VAL A 89 -8.62 15.74 -2.36
CA VAL A 89 -8.47 15.63 -3.83
C VAL A 89 -9.04 16.86 -4.51
N ARG A 90 -10.32 17.15 -4.33
CA ARG A 90 -11.04 18.25 -5.00
C ARG A 90 -10.43 19.63 -4.76
N ASN A 91 -9.90 19.87 -3.57
CA ASN A 91 -9.34 21.18 -3.23
C ASN A 91 -7.88 21.34 -3.62
N PHE A 92 -7.18 20.24 -3.84
CA PHE A 92 -5.74 20.24 -4.10
C PHE A 92 -5.40 20.02 -5.57
N LEU A 93 -6.14 19.14 -6.26
CA LEU A 93 -5.93 18.84 -7.67
C LEU A 93 -6.84 19.74 -8.53
N GLN A 94 -6.24 20.60 -9.35
CA GLN A 94 -6.97 21.47 -10.28
C GLN A 94 -7.20 20.82 -11.65
N SER A 95 -6.55 19.69 -11.90
CA SER A 95 -6.69 18.87 -13.09
C SER A 95 -6.34 17.43 -12.74
N GLN A 96 -6.79 16.50 -13.55
CA GLN A 96 -6.45 15.09 -13.38
C GLN A 96 -4.94 14.90 -13.55
N PRO A 97 -4.23 14.42 -12.52
CA PRO A 97 -2.80 14.14 -12.66
C PRO A 97 -2.61 12.87 -13.49
N GLU A 98 -1.59 12.88 -14.36
CA GLU A 98 -1.20 11.65 -15.05
C GLU A 98 -0.72 10.60 -14.06
N LEU A 99 0.11 11.01 -13.10
CA LEU A 99 0.63 10.14 -12.04
C LEU A 99 0.68 10.90 -10.72
N TRP A 100 0.32 10.22 -9.65
CA TRP A 100 0.45 10.72 -8.28
C TRP A 100 1.02 9.64 -7.36
N THR A 101 2.00 10.00 -6.54
CA THR A 101 2.64 9.04 -5.63
C THR A 101 2.15 9.25 -4.20
N PHE A 102 1.63 8.18 -3.61
CA PHE A 102 1.36 8.09 -2.18
C PHE A 102 2.46 7.32 -1.47
N GLN A 103 2.78 7.74 -0.26
CA GLN A 103 3.70 7.03 0.61
C GLN A 103 3.25 7.14 2.07
N VAL A 104 3.33 6.03 2.79
CA VAL A 104 3.08 5.96 4.24
C VAL A 104 4.15 5.09 4.89
N ALA A 105 4.59 5.49 6.06
CA ALA A 105 5.54 4.74 6.88
C ALA A 105 5.10 4.80 8.35
N ALA A 106 5.24 3.70 9.05
CA ALA A 106 4.88 3.60 10.46
C ALA A 106 5.75 2.59 11.19
N VAL A 107 5.97 2.84 12.48
CA VAL A 107 6.40 1.81 13.42
C VAL A 107 5.14 1.17 13.99
N VAL A 108 4.95 -0.10 13.68
CA VAL A 108 3.74 -0.86 14.03
C VAL A 108 4.08 -1.84 15.15
N ASP A 109 3.34 -1.76 16.26
CA ASP A 109 3.44 -2.72 17.35
C ASP A 109 2.53 -3.90 17.03
N MET A 110 3.11 -5.09 16.90
CA MET A 110 2.41 -6.29 16.45
C MET A 110 2.69 -7.45 17.41
N ASP A 111 1.64 -8.17 17.76
CA ASP A 111 1.76 -9.47 18.39
C ASP A 111 2.03 -10.57 17.34
N ALA A 112 2.47 -11.73 17.79
CA ALA A 112 2.59 -12.88 16.90
C ALA A 112 1.22 -13.21 16.26
N SER A 113 1.19 -13.38 14.95
CA SER A 113 -0.01 -13.58 14.13
C SER A 113 -0.82 -12.31 13.82
N ASP A 114 -0.42 -11.14 14.29
CA ASP A 114 -0.98 -9.89 13.80
C ASP A 114 -0.64 -9.69 12.32
N THR A 115 -1.53 -9.02 11.62
CA THR A 115 -1.41 -8.81 10.17
C THR A 115 -1.26 -7.34 9.80
N ALA A 116 -0.66 -7.10 8.64
CA ALA A 116 -0.61 -5.79 8.02
C ALA A 116 -0.78 -5.91 6.49
N PHE A 117 -1.59 -5.03 5.91
CA PHE A 117 -1.79 -4.92 4.47
C PHE A 117 -1.96 -3.46 4.05
N VAL A 118 -1.97 -3.21 2.76
CA VAL A 118 -2.11 -1.85 2.22
C VAL A 118 -3.50 -1.67 1.64
N ARG A 119 -4.11 -0.51 1.95
CA ARG A 119 -5.43 -0.13 1.51
C ARG A 119 -5.42 1.26 0.88
N TYR A 120 -6.18 1.43 -0.18
CA TYR A 120 -6.53 2.72 -0.76
C TYR A 120 -8.03 2.93 -0.72
N ARG A 121 -8.44 4.12 -0.35
CA ARG A 121 -9.83 4.56 -0.40
C ARG A 121 -9.89 5.93 -1.02
N GLU A 122 -10.77 6.09 -1.98
CA GLU A 122 -11.15 7.37 -2.56
C GLU A 122 -12.63 7.60 -2.30
N SER A 123 -12.98 8.73 -1.75
CA SER A 123 -14.37 9.06 -1.41
C SER A 123 -14.91 10.09 -2.38
N GLY A 124 -16.02 9.78 -3.04
CA GLY A 124 -16.63 10.65 -4.04
C GLY A 124 -17.93 10.10 -4.58
N PRO A 125 -18.42 10.64 -5.69
CA PRO A 125 -19.73 10.30 -6.23
C PRO A 125 -19.78 8.99 -7.04
N GLY A 126 -18.67 8.26 -7.18
CA GLY A 126 -18.68 6.91 -7.74
C GLY A 126 -18.16 6.78 -9.16
N ALA A 127 -17.16 7.57 -9.57
CA ALA A 127 -16.57 7.45 -10.91
C ALA A 127 -15.74 6.16 -11.09
N SER A 128 -15.11 5.63 -10.04
CA SER A 128 -14.31 4.39 -10.05
C SER A 128 -13.37 4.30 -11.24
N GLN A 129 -12.50 5.31 -11.39
CA GLN A 129 -11.57 5.42 -12.51
C GLN A 129 -10.10 5.33 -12.09
N THR A 130 -9.80 5.50 -10.80
CA THR A 130 -8.42 5.53 -10.30
C THR A 130 -7.76 4.18 -10.43
N ASP A 131 -6.56 4.18 -10.96
CA ASP A 131 -5.75 2.97 -11.15
C ASP A 131 -4.52 2.97 -10.24
N VAL A 132 -4.14 1.81 -9.70
CA VAL A 132 -2.76 1.58 -9.25
C VAL A 132 -1.94 1.29 -10.50
N TYR A 133 -1.25 2.31 -10.98
CA TYR A 133 -0.60 2.30 -12.28
C TYR A 133 0.76 1.60 -12.24
N ASN A 134 0.91 0.50 -12.93
CA ASN A 134 2.18 -0.20 -13.07
C ASN A 134 2.80 0.06 -14.45
N ALA A 135 3.73 1.02 -14.53
CA ALA A 135 4.53 1.26 -15.74
C ALA A 135 5.73 0.31 -15.88
N ASN A 136 5.95 -0.58 -14.91
CA ASN A 136 7.17 -1.38 -14.84
C ASN A 136 7.06 -2.67 -15.62
N SER A 137 6.97 -2.57 -16.94
CA SER A 137 7.02 -3.75 -17.82
C SER A 137 8.43 -4.38 -17.91
N SER A 138 9.46 -3.71 -17.39
CA SER A 138 10.86 -4.14 -17.54
C SER A 138 11.57 -4.55 -16.25
N GLY A 139 10.92 -4.43 -15.09
CA GLY A 139 11.50 -4.83 -13.80
C GLY A 139 12.66 -3.97 -13.28
N ALA A 140 12.94 -2.84 -13.92
CA ALA A 140 14.11 -2.02 -13.59
C ALA A 140 13.85 -0.89 -12.59
N GLN A 141 12.60 -0.56 -12.32
CA GLN A 141 12.21 0.52 -11.39
C GLN A 141 11.05 0.10 -10.52
N GLU A 142 11.25 0.08 -9.21
CA GLU A 142 10.20 -0.22 -8.25
C GLU A 142 9.39 1.04 -7.94
N GLN A 143 8.30 1.23 -8.66
CA GLN A 143 7.36 2.34 -8.43
C GLN A 143 6.46 2.09 -7.22
N HIS A 144 6.13 0.83 -6.97
CA HIS A 144 5.32 0.37 -5.86
C HIS A 144 6.16 -0.43 -4.90
N GLN A 145 5.89 -0.33 -3.63
CA GLN A 145 6.58 -1.11 -2.64
C GLN A 145 5.73 -1.26 -1.38
N PHE A 146 5.67 -2.47 -0.87
CA PHE A 146 5.25 -2.72 0.49
C PHE A 146 6.35 -3.54 1.15
N THR A 147 6.92 -2.99 2.19
CA THR A 147 8.08 -3.59 2.86
C THR A 147 7.98 -3.42 4.37
N GLY A 148 8.53 -4.37 5.08
CA GLY A 148 8.61 -4.30 6.52
C GLY A 148 9.73 -5.15 7.07
N TYR A 149 10.18 -4.79 8.27
CA TYR A 149 11.17 -5.56 9.02
C TYR A 149 11.02 -5.31 10.53
N LEU A 150 11.39 -6.31 11.31
CA LEU A 150 11.40 -6.24 12.77
C LEU A 150 12.51 -5.29 13.24
N LEU A 151 12.20 -4.36 14.12
CA LEU A 151 13.17 -3.42 14.70
C LEU A 151 13.96 -4.01 15.89
N GLY A 152 13.42 -5.04 16.56
CA GLY A 152 14.00 -5.67 17.74
C GLY A 152 13.01 -5.80 18.89
#